data_96ce3d0700943cf2b92b5b4a08843869
#
_entry.id   96ce3d0700943cf2b92b5b4a08843869
#
_cell.length_a   1.000
_cell.length_b   1.000
_cell.length_c   1.000
_cell.angle_alpha   90.00
_cell.angle_beta   90.00
_cell.angle_gamma   90.00
#
_symmetry.space_group_name_H-M   'P 1'
#
loop_
_entity.id
_entity.type
_entity.pdbx_description
1 polymer ?
#
loop_
_entity_poly.entity_id
_entity_poly.type
_entity_poly.pdbx_seq_one_letter_code
_entity_poly.pdbx_strand_id
1 'polypeptide(L)'
;MTGAGSNLATPIPLVHYPDLQPQVRAMRDDGYVYFPGILSAEEISELRALMDRLEPMEEYFDSERKAGEGEFPSKVLNNAFNRDPLLLGFIDRPGVIELVEAIHGDDAHILGMTIWLTGPGRPPQQLHADWQPLTLPQDIMEDERVQIPVFISTMHYYLDDIHHELGPTHFVPGSHLAGRPPDGDTTFKGREEQSIMCRRGDGLLFRSEVWHRGTANTSQQMRYLLQVHYARRMITQKFPPYPHRFRIDEDIFKRANPRQRRLLGDHKPSNYD
;
A
#
# COMPACT_ATOMS: atom_id res chain seq x y z
N MET A 1 7.33 -41.79 -4.06
CA MET A 1 6.19 -40.84 -4.17
C MET A 1 6.76 -39.45 -4.15
N THR A 2 6.85 -38.86 -5.31
CA THR A 2 7.50 -37.60 -5.58
C THR A 2 6.54 -36.47 -5.25
N GLY A 3 6.89 -35.67 -4.25
CA GLY A 3 6.15 -34.48 -3.90
C GLY A 3 6.24 -33.45 -5.02
N ALA A 4 5.11 -33.04 -5.55
CA ALA A 4 4.99 -31.95 -6.48
C ALA A 4 5.37 -30.65 -5.77
N GLY A 5 6.56 -30.14 -6.05
CA GLY A 5 6.93 -28.78 -5.73
C GLY A 5 6.02 -27.82 -6.50
N SER A 6 5.28 -26.97 -5.81
CA SER A 6 4.56 -25.87 -6.41
C SER A 6 5.59 -24.91 -7.03
N ASN A 7 5.70 -24.94 -8.35
CA ASN A 7 6.40 -23.92 -9.11
C ASN A 7 5.60 -22.61 -9.01
N LEU A 8 5.85 -21.86 -7.96
CA LEU A 8 5.50 -20.44 -7.92
C LEU A 8 6.47 -19.68 -8.82
N ALA A 9 5.90 -18.99 -9.78
CA ALA A 9 6.54 -18.01 -10.64
C ALA A 9 6.93 -18.52 -12.04
N THR A 10 5.94 -18.54 -12.91
CA THR A 10 6.23 -18.10 -14.27
C THR A 10 6.50 -16.60 -14.18
N PRO A 11 7.67 -16.08 -14.61
CA PRO A 11 7.91 -14.66 -14.58
C PRO A 11 6.86 -13.96 -15.46
N ILE A 12 6.00 -13.15 -14.83
CA ILE A 12 5.21 -12.19 -15.58
C ILE A 12 6.22 -11.35 -16.36
N PRO A 13 6.00 -11.07 -17.65
CA PRO A 13 6.88 -10.18 -18.36
C PRO A 13 6.91 -8.88 -17.58
N LEU A 14 8.06 -8.61 -16.95
CA LEU A 14 8.35 -7.37 -16.25
C LEU A 14 8.00 -6.25 -17.21
N VAL A 15 7.07 -5.38 -16.83
CA VAL A 15 7.00 -4.07 -17.46
C VAL A 15 8.34 -3.46 -17.12
N HIS A 16 9.27 -3.58 -18.04
CA HIS A 16 10.62 -3.06 -17.86
C HIS A 16 10.47 -1.55 -17.86
N TYR A 17 10.65 -0.93 -16.71
CA TYR A 17 10.82 0.51 -16.58
C TYR A 17 12.32 0.82 -16.73
N PRO A 18 12.84 1.00 -17.96
CA PRO A 18 14.27 1.20 -18.18
C PRO A 18 14.77 2.52 -17.60
N ASP A 19 13.82 3.43 -17.29
CA ASP A 19 14.08 4.70 -16.64
C ASP A 19 12.98 5.00 -15.62
N LEU A 20 13.34 5.02 -14.33
CA LEU A 20 12.43 5.35 -13.22
C LEU A 20 12.19 6.86 -13.06
N GLN A 21 12.88 7.69 -13.81
CA GLN A 21 12.79 9.16 -13.67
C GLN A 21 11.37 9.71 -13.89
N PRO A 22 10.56 9.22 -14.85
CA PRO A 22 9.18 9.65 -14.96
C PRO A 22 8.35 9.34 -13.72
N GLN A 23 8.49 8.15 -13.12
CA GLN A 23 7.77 7.74 -11.92
C GLN A 23 8.23 8.51 -10.68
N VAL A 24 9.54 8.74 -10.54
CA VAL A 24 10.10 9.56 -9.46
C VAL A 24 9.58 11.00 -9.57
N ARG A 25 9.49 11.56 -10.80
CA ARG A 25 8.87 12.87 -11.03
C ARG A 25 7.39 12.88 -10.67
N ALA A 26 6.62 11.88 -11.08
CA ALA A 26 5.20 11.78 -10.74
C ALA A 26 4.98 11.73 -9.22
N MET A 27 5.82 10.97 -8.49
CA MET A 27 5.79 10.95 -7.01
C MET A 27 6.11 12.31 -6.41
N ARG A 28 6.94 13.13 -7.06
CA ARG A 28 7.27 14.49 -6.63
C ARG A 28 6.17 15.50 -6.97
N ASP A 29 5.62 15.43 -8.19
CA ASP A 29 4.75 16.47 -8.75
C ASP A 29 3.27 16.21 -8.45
N ASP A 30 2.82 14.94 -8.51
CA ASP A 30 1.43 14.52 -8.30
C ASP A 30 1.23 13.79 -6.96
N GLY A 31 2.26 13.13 -6.45
CA GLY A 31 2.23 12.36 -5.21
C GLY A 31 1.84 10.91 -5.39
N TYR A 32 1.60 10.42 -6.61
CA TYR A 32 1.26 9.03 -6.90
C TYR A 32 1.74 8.55 -8.27
N VAL A 33 1.82 7.23 -8.43
CA VAL A 33 2.17 6.53 -9.68
C VAL A 33 1.24 5.35 -9.89
N TYR A 34 0.71 5.24 -11.11
CA TYR A 34 -0.14 4.15 -11.55
C TYR A 34 0.67 3.06 -12.27
N PHE A 35 0.37 1.80 -11.96
CA PHE A 35 1.01 0.60 -12.51
C PHE A 35 -0.04 -0.27 -13.19
N PRO A 36 -0.14 -0.27 -14.52
CA PRO A 36 -1.11 -1.10 -15.22
C PRO A 36 -0.69 -2.58 -15.24
N GLY A 37 -1.62 -3.48 -14.94
CA GLY A 37 -1.50 -4.92 -15.17
C GLY A 37 -0.31 -5.60 -14.48
N ILE A 38 0.01 -5.23 -13.25
CA ILE A 38 1.15 -5.80 -12.51
C ILE A 38 0.86 -7.14 -11.85
N LEU A 39 -0.41 -7.57 -11.83
CA LEU A 39 -0.81 -8.90 -11.35
C LEU A 39 -1.40 -9.71 -12.49
N SER A 40 -1.09 -11.01 -12.53
CA SER A 40 -1.73 -11.94 -13.45
C SER A 40 -3.13 -12.34 -12.96
N ALA A 41 -3.91 -12.93 -13.86
CA ALA A 41 -5.24 -13.45 -13.53
C ALA A 41 -5.17 -14.56 -12.46
N GLU A 42 -4.12 -15.39 -12.51
CA GLU A 42 -3.86 -16.47 -11.57
C GLU A 42 -3.56 -15.89 -10.18
N GLU A 43 -2.65 -14.91 -10.08
CA GLU A 43 -2.30 -14.24 -8.83
C GLU A 43 -3.52 -13.56 -8.20
N ILE A 44 -4.36 -12.90 -9.00
CA ILE A 44 -5.60 -12.28 -8.52
C ILE A 44 -6.53 -13.34 -7.93
N SER A 45 -6.70 -14.48 -8.63
CA SER A 45 -7.56 -15.55 -8.16
C SER A 45 -7.07 -16.18 -6.86
N GLU A 46 -5.76 -16.47 -6.77
CA GLU A 46 -5.13 -17.03 -5.57
C GLU A 46 -5.23 -16.05 -4.38
N LEU A 47 -4.95 -14.77 -4.62
CA LEU A 47 -5.00 -13.74 -3.59
C LEU A 47 -6.43 -13.53 -3.08
N ARG A 48 -7.43 -13.50 -3.95
CA ARG A 48 -8.85 -13.42 -3.53
C ARG A 48 -9.26 -14.61 -2.68
N ALA A 49 -8.93 -15.83 -3.12
CA ALA A 49 -9.22 -17.05 -2.37
C ALA A 49 -8.52 -17.07 -0.99
N LEU A 50 -7.30 -16.53 -0.92
CA LEU A 50 -6.60 -16.34 0.34
C LEU A 50 -7.32 -15.33 1.24
N MET A 51 -7.67 -14.17 0.71
CA MET A 51 -8.36 -13.12 1.47
C MET A 51 -9.72 -13.58 2.02
N ASP A 52 -10.44 -14.42 1.27
CA ASP A 52 -11.72 -14.96 1.71
C ASP A 52 -11.57 -15.90 2.91
N ARG A 53 -10.53 -16.76 2.91
CA ARG A 53 -10.32 -17.76 3.98
C ARG A 53 -9.61 -17.23 5.22
N LEU A 54 -8.89 -16.12 5.13
CA LEU A 54 -8.22 -15.55 6.29
C LEU A 54 -9.23 -14.88 7.23
N GLU A 55 -9.12 -15.19 8.52
CA GLU A 55 -9.97 -14.62 9.56
C GLU A 55 -9.20 -13.61 10.41
N PRO A 56 -9.86 -12.59 11.00
CA PRO A 56 -9.27 -11.72 11.99
C PRO A 56 -8.67 -12.50 13.16
N MET A 57 -7.58 -12.02 13.72
CA MET A 57 -6.89 -12.62 14.86
C MET A 57 -7.05 -11.71 16.09
N GLU A 58 -7.44 -12.28 17.23
CA GLU A 58 -7.61 -11.50 18.48
C GLU A 58 -6.34 -10.75 18.91
N GLU A 59 -5.17 -11.31 18.61
CA GLU A 59 -3.87 -10.69 18.91
C GLU A 59 -3.62 -9.37 18.18
N TYR A 60 -4.32 -9.16 17.06
CA TYR A 60 -4.18 -7.99 16.20
C TYR A 60 -5.33 -7.01 16.33
N PHE A 61 -6.30 -7.29 17.20
CA PHE A 61 -7.10 -6.41 17.74
C PHE A 61 -8.25 -5.67 17.43
N ASP A 62 -8.49 -4.66 18.08
CA ASP A 62 -9.49 -3.59 17.98
C ASP A 62 -9.61 -2.97 16.57
N SER A 63 -8.56 -3.10 15.75
CA SER A 63 -8.52 -2.57 14.38
C SER A 63 -8.91 -3.59 13.31
N GLU A 64 -9.01 -4.88 13.63
CA GLU A 64 -9.46 -5.89 12.67
C GLU A 64 -10.97 -6.10 12.77
N ARG A 65 -11.62 -6.25 11.61
CA ARG A 65 -13.07 -6.43 11.52
C ARG A 65 -13.41 -7.68 10.73
N LYS A 66 -14.36 -8.44 11.25
CA LYS A 66 -14.97 -9.56 10.53
C LYS A 66 -15.96 -9.06 9.49
N ALA A 67 -16.12 -9.85 8.43
CA ALA A 67 -17.17 -9.59 7.44
C ALA A 67 -18.54 -9.60 8.13
N GLY A 68 -19.29 -8.52 7.97
CA GLY A 68 -20.63 -8.38 8.57
C GLY A 68 -20.67 -7.76 9.97
N GLU A 69 -19.54 -7.45 10.60
CA GLU A 69 -19.51 -6.62 11.79
C GLU A 69 -19.47 -5.13 11.40
N GLY A 70 -20.39 -4.34 11.92
CA GLY A 70 -20.52 -2.91 11.64
C GLY A 70 -21.68 -2.56 10.71
N GLU A 71 -21.73 -1.32 10.24
CA GLU A 71 -22.84 -0.78 9.44
C GLU A 71 -22.89 -1.34 8.01
N PHE A 72 -21.80 -1.93 7.53
CA PHE A 72 -21.68 -2.52 6.20
C PHE A 72 -20.72 -3.73 6.22
N PRO A 73 -20.88 -4.69 5.31
CA PRO A 73 -19.98 -5.83 5.22
C PRO A 73 -18.54 -5.38 4.97
N SER A 74 -17.63 -5.77 5.84
CA SER A 74 -16.20 -5.43 5.69
C SER A 74 -15.31 -6.44 6.40
N LYS A 75 -14.09 -6.63 5.88
CA LYS A 75 -13.04 -7.37 6.55
C LYS A 75 -11.74 -6.55 6.44
N VAL A 76 -11.09 -6.33 7.57
CA VAL A 76 -9.79 -5.65 7.63
C VAL A 76 -8.84 -6.54 8.39
N LEU A 77 -7.71 -6.90 7.75
CA LEU A 77 -6.69 -7.76 8.34
C LEU A 77 -5.34 -7.05 8.26
N ASN A 78 -4.74 -6.82 9.42
CA ASN A 78 -3.42 -6.18 9.52
C ASN A 78 -2.29 -7.23 9.52
N ASN A 79 -1.07 -6.76 9.22
CA ASN A 79 0.13 -7.60 9.15
C ASN A 79 -0.07 -8.87 8.30
N ALA A 80 -0.79 -8.72 7.19
CA ALA A 80 -1.18 -9.82 6.34
C ALA A 80 0.01 -10.65 5.85
N PHE A 81 1.19 -10.03 5.66
CA PHE A 81 2.43 -10.72 5.29
C PHE A 81 2.80 -11.86 6.25
N ASN A 82 2.35 -11.79 7.51
CA ASN A 82 2.67 -12.77 8.55
C ASN A 82 1.70 -13.98 8.58
N ARG A 83 0.73 -14.02 7.68
CA ARG A 83 -0.35 -15.01 7.70
C ARG A 83 -0.26 -16.09 6.65
N ASP A 84 0.40 -15.79 5.54
CA ASP A 84 0.58 -16.74 4.44
C ASP A 84 1.81 -16.35 3.61
N PRO A 85 2.70 -17.32 3.27
CA PRO A 85 3.89 -17.06 2.47
C PRO A 85 3.62 -16.45 1.09
N LEU A 86 2.43 -16.66 0.52
CA LEU A 86 2.03 -16.04 -0.76
C LEU A 86 2.18 -14.51 -0.70
N LEU A 87 1.89 -13.92 0.46
CA LEU A 87 1.89 -12.47 0.64
C LEU A 87 3.29 -11.85 0.62
N LEU A 88 4.35 -12.64 0.81
CA LEU A 88 5.72 -12.15 0.67
C LEU A 88 6.02 -11.64 -0.75
N GLY A 89 5.44 -12.23 -1.79
CA GLY A 89 5.63 -11.80 -3.17
C GLY A 89 5.07 -10.41 -3.49
N PHE A 90 4.27 -9.83 -2.60
CA PHE A 90 3.69 -8.49 -2.77
C PHE A 90 4.49 -7.39 -2.07
N ILE A 91 5.42 -7.73 -1.15
CA ILE A 91 6.27 -6.73 -0.50
C ILE A 91 7.50 -6.35 -1.33
N ASP A 92 7.94 -7.20 -2.25
CA ASP A 92 9.06 -6.95 -3.15
C ASP A 92 8.69 -7.10 -4.63
N ARG A 93 7.46 -6.74 -4.96
CA ARG A 93 6.92 -6.86 -6.31
C ARG A 93 7.81 -6.18 -7.34
N PRO A 94 8.33 -6.93 -8.36
CA PRO A 94 9.12 -6.34 -9.44
C PRO A 94 8.39 -5.20 -10.16
N GLY A 95 9.10 -4.15 -10.51
CA GLY A 95 8.55 -2.92 -11.08
C GLY A 95 8.09 -1.91 -10.02
N VAL A 96 7.59 -2.38 -8.88
CA VAL A 96 7.20 -1.53 -7.74
C VAL A 96 8.39 -1.31 -6.80
N ILE A 97 9.07 -2.40 -6.42
CA ILE A 97 10.13 -2.33 -5.43
C ILE A 97 11.32 -1.47 -5.87
N GLU A 98 11.62 -1.45 -7.16
CA GLU A 98 12.68 -0.59 -7.71
C GLU A 98 12.33 0.89 -7.54
N LEU A 99 11.07 1.28 -7.75
CA LEU A 99 10.63 2.65 -7.48
C LEU A 99 10.63 2.96 -5.97
N VAL A 100 10.17 2.02 -5.15
CA VAL A 100 10.20 2.15 -3.67
C VAL A 100 11.63 2.39 -3.19
N GLU A 101 12.61 1.60 -3.65
CA GLU A 101 14.02 1.78 -3.30
C GLU A 101 14.59 3.11 -3.84
N ALA A 102 14.15 3.54 -5.03
CA ALA A 102 14.59 4.84 -5.59
C ALA A 102 14.09 6.05 -4.78
N ILE A 103 12.91 5.99 -4.19
CA ILE A 103 12.32 7.11 -3.43
C ILE A 103 12.60 7.06 -1.93
N HIS A 104 12.77 5.87 -1.35
CA HIS A 104 12.99 5.69 0.10
C HIS A 104 14.44 5.38 0.47
N GLY A 105 15.23 4.85 -0.46
CA GLY A 105 16.57 4.32 -0.24
C GLY A 105 16.59 2.79 -0.33
N ASP A 106 17.77 2.23 -0.59
CA ASP A 106 18.01 0.79 -0.73
C ASP A 106 17.85 0.00 0.58
N ASP A 107 17.76 0.71 1.69
CA ASP A 107 17.49 0.19 3.04
C ASP A 107 16.02 0.39 3.47
N ALA A 108 15.12 0.74 2.55
CA ALA A 108 13.68 0.84 2.81
C ALA A 108 13.10 -0.42 3.44
N HIS A 109 12.05 -0.26 4.24
CA HIS A 109 11.31 -1.37 4.84
C HIS A 109 9.79 -1.15 4.75
N ILE A 110 9.01 -2.18 5.10
CA ILE A 110 7.54 -2.03 5.20
C ILE A 110 7.16 -1.58 6.61
N LEU A 111 6.13 -0.74 6.71
CA LEU A 111 5.45 -0.42 7.97
C LEU A 111 4.42 -1.49 8.32
N GLY A 112 3.82 -2.11 7.32
CA GLY A 112 2.80 -3.12 7.47
C GLY A 112 2.19 -3.50 6.13
N MET A 113 1.27 -4.46 6.17
CA MET A 113 0.48 -4.90 5.03
C MET A 113 -0.95 -5.13 5.50
N THR A 114 -1.93 -4.57 4.79
CA THR A 114 -3.33 -4.66 5.18
C THR A 114 -4.19 -5.22 4.05
N ILE A 115 -5.04 -6.16 4.37
CA ILE A 115 -6.11 -6.65 3.50
C ILE A 115 -7.38 -5.87 3.82
N TRP A 116 -8.03 -5.36 2.77
CA TRP A 116 -9.32 -4.66 2.87
C TRP A 116 -10.35 -5.31 1.97
N LEU A 117 -11.40 -5.84 2.57
CA LEU A 117 -12.65 -6.19 1.89
C LEU A 117 -13.70 -5.18 2.29
N THR A 118 -14.28 -4.49 1.32
CA THR A 118 -15.23 -3.41 1.57
C THR A 118 -16.51 -3.67 0.78
N GLY A 119 -17.60 -3.92 1.48
CA GLY A 119 -18.87 -4.31 0.89
C GLY A 119 -19.83 -3.17 0.59
N PRO A 120 -21.02 -3.55 0.09
CA PRO A 120 -22.12 -2.64 -0.19
C PRO A 120 -22.48 -1.77 1.01
N GLY A 121 -22.82 -0.50 0.76
CA GLY A 121 -23.26 0.43 1.78
C GLY A 121 -22.12 1.15 2.53
N ARG A 122 -20.86 0.86 2.23
CA ARG A 122 -19.75 1.59 2.84
C ARG A 122 -19.81 3.08 2.46
N PRO A 123 -19.88 4.01 3.43
CA PRO A 123 -19.91 5.45 3.17
C PRO A 123 -18.55 5.95 2.65
N PRO A 124 -18.49 7.13 2.02
CA PRO A 124 -17.21 7.73 1.62
C PRO A 124 -16.38 8.08 2.86
N GLN A 125 -15.07 8.00 2.73
CA GLN A 125 -14.17 8.59 3.71
C GLN A 125 -14.15 10.11 3.57
N GLN A 126 -13.82 10.80 4.64
CA GLN A 126 -13.38 12.18 4.54
C GLN A 126 -12.05 12.24 3.82
N LEU A 127 -11.82 13.33 3.08
CA LEU A 127 -10.53 13.59 2.46
C LEU A 127 -9.48 13.73 3.58
N HIS A 128 -8.35 13.03 3.45
CA HIS A 128 -7.32 12.95 4.49
C HIS A 128 -5.93 12.73 3.89
N ALA A 129 -4.91 12.88 4.71
CA ALA A 129 -3.58 12.34 4.52
C ALA A 129 -3.39 11.21 5.54
N ASP A 130 -2.77 10.09 5.14
CA ASP A 130 -2.55 8.94 6.05
C ASP A 130 -1.58 9.27 7.17
N TRP A 131 -0.42 9.79 6.79
CA TRP A 131 0.63 10.24 7.70
C TRP A 131 1.23 11.54 7.20
N GLN A 132 1.52 12.43 8.14
CA GLN A 132 2.22 13.68 7.89
C GLN A 132 3.49 13.70 8.75
N PRO A 133 4.56 12.97 8.36
CA PRO A 133 5.77 12.84 9.18
C PRO A 133 6.50 14.17 9.37
N LEU A 134 6.33 15.08 8.42
CA LEU A 134 6.93 16.41 8.45
C LEU A 134 5.89 17.44 8.03
N THR A 135 5.64 18.41 8.90
CA THR A 135 4.78 19.57 8.61
C THR A 135 5.68 20.78 8.42
N LEU A 136 5.65 21.36 7.24
CA LEU A 136 6.37 22.58 6.89
C LEU A 136 5.41 23.60 6.27
N PRO A 137 5.72 24.91 6.37
CA PRO A 137 5.00 25.92 5.63
C PRO A 137 4.95 25.61 4.13
N GLN A 138 3.82 25.94 3.50
CA GLN A 138 3.59 25.60 2.09
C GLN A 138 4.66 26.23 1.16
N ASP A 139 5.09 27.44 1.41
CA ASP A 139 6.14 28.13 0.66
C ASP A 139 7.49 27.39 0.70
N ILE A 140 7.78 26.69 1.80
CA ILE A 140 8.97 25.84 1.94
C ILE A 140 8.77 24.52 1.17
N MET A 141 7.58 23.92 1.28
CA MET A 141 7.26 22.69 0.55
C MET A 141 7.30 22.85 -0.97
N GLU A 142 6.99 24.04 -1.44
CA GLU A 142 6.95 24.39 -2.87
C GLU A 142 8.27 24.97 -3.41
N ASP A 143 9.24 25.23 -2.55
CA ASP A 143 10.53 25.76 -2.97
C ASP A 143 11.32 24.67 -3.72
N GLU A 144 11.55 24.88 -5.01
CA GLU A 144 12.29 23.94 -5.87
C GLU A 144 13.71 23.62 -5.38
N ARG A 145 14.28 24.50 -4.54
CA ARG A 145 15.59 24.28 -3.90
C ARG A 145 15.52 23.28 -2.75
N VAL A 146 14.33 23.03 -2.22
CA VAL A 146 14.09 22.13 -1.09
C VAL A 146 13.56 20.79 -1.61
N GLN A 147 14.31 19.73 -1.39
CA GLN A 147 13.88 18.38 -1.73
C GLN A 147 13.38 17.65 -0.48
N ILE A 148 12.07 17.66 -0.30
CA ILE A 148 11.44 16.89 0.78
C ILE A 148 11.39 15.42 0.36
N PRO A 149 12.08 14.51 1.08
CA PRO A 149 12.05 13.10 0.76
C PRO A 149 10.67 12.51 0.98
N VAL A 150 10.33 11.46 0.24
CA VAL A 150 9.18 10.61 0.56
C VAL A 150 9.55 9.80 1.80
N PHE A 151 8.81 9.97 2.90
CA PHE A 151 9.04 9.22 4.15
C PHE A 151 8.27 7.92 4.17
N ILE A 152 6.99 7.97 3.75
CA ILE A 152 6.07 6.84 3.74
C ILE A 152 5.31 6.84 2.41
N SER A 153 5.14 5.67 1.82
CA SER A 153 4.27 5.46 0.67
C SER A 153 3.44 4.20 0.82
N THR A 154 2.29 4.19 0.18
CA THR A 154 1.36 3.05 0.20
C THR A 154 1.16 2.52 -1.20
N MET A 155 1.34 1.23 -1.38
CA MET A 155 1.00 0.51 -2.60
C MET A 155 -0.35 -0.15 -2.45
N HIS A 156 -1.27 0.16 -3.34
CA HIS A 156 -2.55 -0.52 -3.51
C HIS A 156 -2.46 -1.51 -4.66
N TYR A 157 -2.87 -2.75 -4.42
CA TYR A 157 -3.10 -3.77 -5.45
C TYR A 157 -4.60 -4.00 -5.59
N TYR A 158 -5.16 -3.67 -6.74
CA TYR A 158 -6.60 -3.75 -7.02
C TYR A 158 -6.95 -5.12 -7.60
N LEU A 159 -7.90 -5.81 -6.96
CA LEU A 159 -8.32 -7.15 -7.38
C LEU A 159 -9.67 -7.14 -8.11
N ASP A 160 -10.24 -5.96 -8.32
CA ASP A 160 -11.49 -5.73 -9.01
C ASP A 160 -11.33 -4.67 -10.10
N ASP A 161 -12.20 -4.71 -11.10
CA ASP A 161 -12.35 -3.60 -12.04
C ASP A 161 -13.11 -2.49 -11.33
N ILE A 162 -12.42 -1.41 -11.01
CA ILE A 162 -12.98 -0.29 -10.26
C ILE A 162 -13.87 0.57 -11.18
N HIS A 163 -15.09 0.80 -10.76
CA HIS A 163 -16.06 1.70 -11.37
C HIS A 163 -16.68 2.62 -10.30
N HIS A 164 -17.42 3.63 -10.71
CA HIS A 164 -17.89 4.68 -9.81
C HIS A 164 -18.64 4.16 -8.59
N GLU A 165 -19.51 3.16 -8.78
CA GLU A 165 -20.31 2.59 -7.70
C GLU A 165 -19.51 1.69 -6.76
N LEU A 166 -18.37 1.14 -7.20
CA LEU A 166 -17.53 0.26 -6.37
C LEU A 166 -16.59 1.04 -5.42
N GLY A 167 -16.63 2.36 -5.48
CA GLY A 167 -15.89 3.23 -4.57
C GLY A 167 -14.42 3.40 -4.92
N PRO A 168 -14.11 4.07 -6.05
CA PRO A 168 -12.73 4.39 -6.43
C PRO A 168 -12.01 5.21 -5.36
N THR A 169 -10.68 5.14 -5.37
CA THR A 169 -9.85 6.06 -4.61
C THR A 169 -9.72 7.37 -5.37
N HIS A 170 -9.99 8.47 -4.69
CA HIS A 170 -9.77 9.82 -5.19
C HIS A 170 -8.51 10.41 -4.61
N PHE A 171 -7.81 11.22 -5.39
CA PHE A 171 -6.62 11.97 -4.99
C PHE A 171 -6.76 13.44 -5.41
N VAL A 172 -6.22 14.35 -4.60
CA VAL A 172 -5.95 15.72 -5.00
C VAL A 172 -4.49 15.81 -5.41
N PRO A 173 -4.17 15.81 -6.72
CA PRO A 173 -2.79 15.72 -7.17
C PRO A 173 -1.95 16.92 -6.69
N GLY A 174 -0.73 16.64 -6.20
CA GLY A 174 0.19 17.66 -5.70
C GLY A 174 -0.09 18.16 -4.29
N SER A 175 -1.20 17.73 -3.65
CA SER A 175 -1.63 18.23 -2.33
C SER A 175 -0.65 17.95 -1.18
N HIS A 176 0.24 16.99 -1.34
CA HIS A 176 1.34 16.76 -0.38
C HIS A 176 2.25 17.97 -0.20
N LEU A 177 2.29 18.89 -1.19
CA LEU A 177 3.02 20.15 -1.11
C LEU A 177 2.32 21.21 -0.23
N ALA A 178 1.11 20.95 0.24
CA ALA A 178 0.46 21.79 1.24
C ALA A 178 1.18 21.77 2.60
N GLY A 179 1.98 20.73 2.87
CA GLY A 179 2.69 20.55 4.15
C GLY A 179 1.78 20.26 5.34
N ARG A 180 0.50 20.00 5.11
CA ARG A 180 -0.55 19.78 6.12
C ARG A 180 -1.66 18.84 5.62
N PRO A 181 -2.49 18.28 6.49
CA PRO A 181 -3.74 17.64 6.10
C PRO A 181 -4.70 18.62 5.40
N PRO A 182 -5.79 18.12 4.75
CA PRO A 182 -6.72 18.97 3.99
C PRO A 182 -7.45 20.04 4.82
N ASP A 183 -7.80 19.75 6.08
CA ASP A 183 -8.47 20.69 7.00
C ASP A 183 -9.72 21.36 6.40
N GLY A 184 -10.52 20.58 5.65
CA GLY A 184 -11.71 21.05 4.97
C GLY A 184 -11.49 21.48 3.50
N ASP A 185 -10.26 21.65 3.06
CA ASP A 185 -9.98 21.89 1.64
C ASP A 185 -10.32 20.65 0.80
N THR A 186 -10.85 20.87 -0.38
CA THR A 186 -11.17 19.83 -1.37
C THR A 186 -10.35 19.95 -2.66
N THR A 187 -9.55 21.01 -2.77
CA THR A 187 -8.69 21.29 -3.93
C THR A 187 -7.33 21.80 -3.46
N PHE A 188 -6.31 21.63 -4.29
CA PHE A 188 -4.99 22.21 -4.05
C PHE A 188 -4.49 22.91 -5.31
N LYS A 189 -4.20 24.22 -5.22
CA LYS A 189 -3.77 25.05 -6.36
C LYS A 189 -4.67 24.93 -7.60
N GLY A 190 -6.00 24.89 -7.38
CA GLY A 190 -6.99 24.73 -8.44
C GLY A 190 -7.08 23.31 -9.04
N ARG A 191 -6.33 22.35 -8.51
CA ARG A 191 -6.46 20.93 -8.88
C ARG A 191 -7.53 20.29 -8.00
N GLU A 192 -8.52 19.71 -8.64
CA GLU A 192 -9.65 19.01 -8.00
C GLU A 192 -9.31 17.54 -7.74
N GLU A 193 -10.15 16.87 -6.93
CA GLU A 193 -10.10 15.44 -6.75
C GLU A 193 -10.20 14.71 -8.09
N GLN A 194 -9.33 13.75 -8.31
CA GLN A 194 -9.33 12.87 -9.48
C GLN A 194 -9.59 11.43 -9.06
N SER A 195 -10.55 10.80 -9.75
CA SER A 195 -10.85 9.38 -9.61
C SER A 195 -9.84 8.54 -10.38
N ILE A 196 -9.21 7.59 -9.72
CA ILE A 196 -8.33 6.64 -10.40
C ILE A 196 -9.10 5.33 -10.62
N MET A 197 -9.45 5.08 -11.89
CA MET A 197 -10.20 3.90 -12.32
C MET A 197 -9.25 2.76 -12.64
N CYS A 198 -8.84 2.02 -11.60
CA CYS A 198 -7.98 0.86 -11.76
C CYS A 198 -8.78 -0.34 -12.32
N ARG A 199 -8.14 -1.12 -13.17
CA ARG A 199 -8.60 -2.45 -13.55
C ARG A 199 -8.08 -3.48 -12.54
N ARG A 200 -8.71 -4.64 -12.52
CA ARG A 200 -8.15 -5.76 -11.74
C ARG A 200 -6.73 -6.08 -12.21
N GLY A 201 -5.84 -6.24 -11.25
CA GLY A 201 -4.41 -6.46 -11.51
C GLY A 201 -3.58 -5.19 -11.63
N ASP A 202 -4.20 -4.01 -11.58
CA ASP A 202 -3.46 -2.75 -11.53
C ASP A 202 -2.97 -2.44 -10.12
N GLY A 203 -2.01 -1.52 -10.05
CA GLY A 203 -1.48 -1.00 -8.81
C GLY A 203 -1.39 0.51 -8.79
N LEU A 204 -1.35 1.07 -7.60
CA LEU A 204 -1.22 2.50 -7.35
C LEU A 204 -0.32 2.73 -6.15
N LEU A 205 0.85 3.32 -6.37
CA LEU A 205 1.76 3.74 -5.30
C LEU A 205 1.57 5.24 -5.07
N PHE A 206 1.36 5.64 -3.82
CA PHE A 206 1.19 7.06 -3.48
C PHE A 206 1.90 7.42 -2.17
N ARG A 207 2.27 8.68 -2.03
CA ARG A 207 2.82 9.26 -0.80
C ARG A 207 1.73 9.35 0.25
N SER A 208 2.07 9.09 1.49
CA SER A 208 1.12 9.19 2.61
C SER A 208 0.59 10.59 2.84
N GLU A 209 1.31 11.62 2.42
CA GLU A 209 0.94 13.03 2.58
C GLU A 209 -0.05 13.52 1.52
N VAL A 210 -0.20 12.83 0.37
CA VAL A 210 -1.17 13.25 -0.65
C VAL A 210 -2.59 13.09 -0.14
N TRP A 211 -3.40 14.12 -0.32
CA TRP A 211 -4.81 14.10 0.10
C TRP A 211 -5.59 13.12 -0.76
N HIS A 212 -6.25 12.18 -0.09
CA HIS A 212 -7.00 11.14 -0.77
C HIS A 212 -8.17 10.65 0.07
N ARG A 213 -9.06 9.90 -0.56
CA ARG A 213 -10.15 9.18 0.12
C ARG A 213 -10.65 8.02 -0.71
N GLY A 214 -11.18 7.00 -0.07
CA GLY A 214 -12.05 6.03 -0.72
C GLY A 214 -13.47 6.59 -0.81
N THR A 215 -14.07 6.53 -1.99
CA THR A 215 -15.48 6.93 -2.18
C THR A 215 -16.43 5.82 -1.74
N ALA A 216 -17.74 6.11 -1.73
CA ALA A 216 -18.76 5.15 -1.28
C ALA A 216 -18.79 3.89 -2.16
N ASN A 217 -19.02 2.73 -1.56
CA ASN A 217 -19.41 1.54 -2.30
C ASN A 217 -20.93 1.46 -2.34
N THR A 218 -21.51 1.95 -3.43
CA THR A 218 -22.96 1.90 -3.68
C THR A 218 -23.38 0.71 -4.56
N SER A 219 -22.40 -0.11 -4.95
CA SER A 219 -22.64 -1.35 -5.70
C SER A 219 -23.17 -2.47 -4.81
N GLN A 220 -23.47 -3.62 -5.41
CA GLN A 220 -23.82 -4.85 -4.68
C GLN A 220 -22.60 -5.79 -4.54
N GLN A 221 -21.39 -5.30 -4.81
CA GLN A 221 -20.18 -6.12 -4.85
C GLN A 221 -19.25 -5.82 -3.68
N MET A 222 -18.52 -6.84 -3.24
CA MET A 222 -17.37 -6.68 -2.35
C MET A 222 -16.17 -6.18 -3.17
N ARG A 223 -15.49 -5.15 -2.69
CA ARG A 223 -14.22 -4.66 -3.25
C ARG A 223 -13.05 -5.26 -2.47
N TYR A 224 -12.09 -5.83 -3.18
CA TYR A 224 -10.88 -6.43 -2.62
C TYR A 224 -9.66 -5.57 -2.90
N LEU A 225 -8.92 -5.26 -1.86
CA LEU A 225 -7.72 -4.45 -1.93
C LEU A 225 -6.63 -5.00 -1.01
N LEU A 226 -5.41 -5.14 -1.53
CA LEU A 226 -4.22 -5.37 -0.71
C LEU A 226 -3.41 -4.08 -0.65
N GLN A 227 -2.97 -3.71 0.55
CA GLN A 227 -2.11 -2.54 0.77
C GLN A 227 -0.77 -2.97 1.35
N VAL A 228 0.32 -2.39 0.83
CA VAL A 228 1.66 -2.50 1.41
C VAL A 228 2.16 -1.09 1.70
N HIS A 229 2.50 -0.83 2.95
CA HIS A 229 3.02 0.46 3.39
C HIS A 229 4.54 0.38 3.47
N TYR A 230 5.24 1.21 2.69
CA TYR A 230 6.70 1.31 2.69
C TYR A 230 7.17 2.58 3.40
N ALA A 231 8.36 2.53 3.96
CA ALA A 231 8.96 3.69 4.60
C ALA A 231 10.49 3.69 4.49
N ARG A 232 11.07 4.87 4.72
CA ARG A 232 12.50 4.99 5.00
C ARG A 232 12.83 4.29 6.32
N ARG A 233 14.02 3.69 6.41
CA ARG A 233 14.51 2.97 7.58
C ARG A 233 14.36 3.76 8.90
N MET A 234 14.48 5.08 8.86
CA MET A 234 14.35 5.93 10.04
C MET A 234 12.92 6.00 10.63
N ILE A 235 11.91 5.56 9.90
CA ILE A 235 10.53 5.50 10.36
C ILE A 235 10.29 4.15 11.03
N THR A 236 9.88 4.15 12.28
CA THR A 236 9.64 2.92 13.05
C THR A 236 8.50 2.11 12.42
N GLN A 237 8.72 0.80 12.26
CA GLN A 237 7.69 -0.14 11.79
C GLN A 237 6.49 -0.15 12.75
N LYS A 238 5.30 -0.14 12.17
CA LYS A 238 4.05 -0.22 12.92
C LYS A 238 3.48 -1.63 12.82
N PHE A 239 3.68 -2.38 13.87
CA PHE A 239 3.01 -3.67 14.00
C PHE A 239 2.04 -3.58 15.18
N PRO A 240 0.75 -3.31 14.91
CA PRO A 240 -0.26 -3.26 15.97
C PRO A 240 -0.38 -4.60 16.70
N PRO A 241 -0.83 -4.60 17.98
CA PRO A 241 -1.19 -3.44 18.76
C PRO A 241 0.00 -2.67 19.26
N TYR A 242 1.08 -3.36 19.54
CA TYR A 242 2.33 -2.77 20.05
C TYR A 242 3.53 -3.48 19.44
N PRO A 243 4.55 -2.76 18.94
CA PRO A 243 5.71 -3.36 18.30
C PRO A 243 6.37 -4.47 19.13
N HIS A 244 6.44 -4.31 20.46
CA HIS A 244 7.09 -5.28 21.34
C HIS A 244 6.32 -6.61 21.53
N ARG A 245 5.03 -6.65 21.15
CA ARG A 245 4.22 -7.88 21.16
C ARG A 245 4.19 -8.59 19.83
N PHE A 246 4.50 -7.86 18.74
CA PHE A 246 4.52 -8.42 17.42
C PHE A 246 5.77 -9.31 17.25
N ARG A 247 5.55 -10.47 16.66
CA ARG A 247 6.63 -11.35 16.20
C ARG A 247 6.34 -11.79 14.79
N ILE A 248 7.35 -11.70 13.94
CA ILE A 248 7.24 -12.30 12.62
C ILE A 248 7.23 -13.81 12.80
N ASP A 249 6.30 -14.48 12.15
CA ASP A 249 6.23 -15.93 12.12
C ASP A 249 7.54 -16.50 11.55
N GLU A 250 8.12 -17.49 12.25
CA GLU A 250 9.42 -18.04 11.88
C GLU A 250 9.40 -18.73 10.51
N ASP A 251 8.29 -19.37 10.14
CA ASP A 251 8.19 -20.06 8.87
C ASP A 251 8.02 -19.06 7.72
N ILE A 252 7.30 -17.95 7.94
CA ILE A 252 7.26 -16.82 7.02
C ILE A 252 8.66 -16.23 6.84
N PHE A 253 9.38 -15.95 7.93
CA PHE A 253 10.70 -15.37 7.86
C PHE A 253 11.74 -16.28 7.19
N LYS A 254 11.67 -17.59 7.43
CA LYS A 254 12.54 -18.59 6.77
C LYS A 254 12.32 -18.65 5.26
N ARG A 255 11.09 -18.45 4.80
CA ARG A 255 10.74 -18.45 3.36
C ARG A 255 11.09 -17.15 2.66
N ALA A 256 11.25 -16.07 3.40
CA ALA A 256 11.58 -14.76 2.84
C ALA A 256 13.00 -14.76 2.22
N ASN A 257 13.09 -14.20 1.01
CA ASN A 257 14.37 -13.94 0.35
C ASN A 257 15.14 -12.78 1.06
N PRO A 258 16.42 -12.53 0.75
CA PRO A 258 17.20 -11.48 1.45
C PRO A 258 16.59 -10.07 1.36
N ARG A 259 15.96 -9.70 0.22
CA ARG A 259 15.26 -8.41 0.06
C ARG A 259 14.02 -8.36 0.93
N GLN A 260 13.22 -9.42 0.93
CA GLN A 260 12.02 -9.53 1.76
C GLN A 260 12.37 -9.49 3.25
N ARG A 261 13.44 -10.16 3.70
CA ARG A 261 13.91 -10.10 5.09
C ARG A 261 14.27 -8.67 5.49
N ARG A 262 15.01 -7.95 4.66
CA ARG A 262 15.30 -6.53 4.89
C ARG A 262 14.02 -5.71 4.99
N LEU A 263 13.08 -5.90 4.06
CA LEU A 263 11.78 -5.22 4.09
C LEU A 263 10.98 -5.54 5.36
N LEU A 264 11.15 -6.72 5.92
CA LEU A 264 10.56 -7.11 7.21
C LEU A 264 11.34 -6.60 8.43
N GLY A 265 12.44 -5.88 8.24
CA GLY A 265 13.21 -5.25 9.31
C GLY A 265 14.56 -5.91 9.66
N ASP A 266 14.95 -6.98 8.94
CA ASP A 266 16.28 -7.60 9.10
C ASP A 266 17.33 -6.76 8.34
N HIS A 267 17.59 -5.59 8.88
CA HIS A 267 18.59 -4.68 8.33
C HIS A 267 20.01 -5.12 8.71
N LYS A 268 20.95 -4.87 7.81
CA LYS A 268 22.37 -5.01 8.14
C LYS A 268 22.71 -4.01 9.25
N PRO A 269 23.53 -4.43 10.24
CA PRO A 269 24.08 -3.51 11.22
C PRO A 269 24.74 -2.32 10.53
N SER A 270 24.55 -1.13 11.06
CA SER A 270 25.29 0.06 10.65
C SER A 270 26.54 0.24 11.52
N ASN A 271 27.41 1.18 11.13
CA ASN A 271 28.56 1.52 11.98
C ASN A 271 28.18 2.23 13.29
N TYR A 272 26.87 2.46 13.49
CA TYR A 272 26.31 3.14 14.67
C TYR A 272 25.44 2.21 15.53
N ASP A 273 25.30 0.93 15.17
CA ASP A 273 24.51 -0.07 15.90
C ASP A 273 25.38 -0.80 16.93
#